data_b61726747496bd37f5c4a03d147b9dd6
#
_entry.id   b61726747496bd37f5c4a03d147b9dd6
#
_cell.length_a   1.000
_cell.length_b   1.000
_cell.length_c   1.000
_cell.angle_alpha   90.00
_cell.angle_beta   90.00
_cell.angle_gamma   90.00
#
_symmetry.space_group_name_H-M   'P 1'
#
loop_
_entity.id
_entity.type
_entity.pdbx_description
1 polymer ?
#
loop_
_entity_poly.entity_id
_entity_poly.type
_entity_poly.pdbx_seq_one_letter_code
_entity_poly.pdbx_strand_id
1 'polypeptide(L)'
;MGILLAVATMLLPSIANAQSVEDFYRGKTVSVIIGYPPAGANDLYARAVARHIGKHIPGNPTVVPRNMPGGGSLLAANHIFNVAAKDGTTLGLIVPTAPLEERLGAANVRFKAAQFNWIGRLAPTPNVTFMMASSPVKTIQDAMARESVLGATGRSSTVAIYPLSLNHIIGTKFKLVMGYTGSAEAMLAMERGEVEGHSTTWDGMKARAEAHLRNKTINILVQHGIKRHPDLPDVPTSVELGRTPEETEALRVFANASDVGRFIFSTPDTPADRIQALRRAFDAMVKDPEFMTDLKTQKLELGPLVGEELQKLVAEVATVSPATIERVRPIYSAN
;
A
#
# COMPACT_ATOMS: atom_id res chain seq x y z
N MET A 1 65.44 48.14 -16.26
CA MET A 1 65.41 46.83 -15.61
C MET A 1 64.20 46.82 -14.68
N GLY A 2 63.03 46.37 -15.17
CA GLY A 2 61.77 46.34 -14.48
C GLY A 2 61.48 44.92 -13.99
N ILE A 3 61.28 44.76 -12.68
CA ILE A 3 60.90 43.49 -12.06
C ILE A 3 59.39 43.36 -12.06
N LEU A 4 58.86 42.44 -12.88
CA LEU A 4 57.44 42.03 -12.79
C LEU A 4 57.24 41.11 -11.57
N LEU A 5 56.46 41.61 -10.60
CA LEU A 5 55.99 40.80 -9.47
C LEU A 5 54.75 40.04 -9.90
N ALA A 6 54.85 38.72 -10.12
CA ALA A 6 53.72 37.84 -10.38
C ALA A 6 53.01 37.51 -9.06
N VAL A 7 51.81 38.03 -8.83
CA VAL A 7 50.94 37.67 -7.70
C VAL A 7 50.21 36.36 -8.06
N ALA A 8 50.65 35.25 -7.47
CA ALA A 8 49.97 33.97 -7.56
C ALA A 8 48.76 33.98 -6.61
N THR A 9 47.55 34.13 -7.15
CA THR A 9 46.31 34.02 -6.40
C THR A 9 46.04 32.53 -6.13
N MET A 10 46.32 32.07 -4.91
CA MET A 10 45.93 30.73 -4.43
C MET A 10 44.38 30.69 -4.30
N LEU A 11 43.72 30.01 -5.24
CA LEU A 11 42.33 29.59 -5.12
C LEU A 11 42.28 28.47 -4.06
N LEU A 12 41.93 28.83 -2.81
CA LEU A 12 41.56 27.84 -1.81
C LEU A 12 40.26 27.16 -2.24
N PRO A 13 40.18 25.82 -2.30
CA PRO A 13 38.92 25.15 -2.55
C PRO A 13 37.99 25.46 -1.39
N SER A 14 36.88 26.13 -1.68
CA SER A 14 35.75 26.25 -0.74
C SER A 14 35.27 24.84 -0.41
N ILE A 15 35.56 24.33 0.77
CA ILE A 15 34.93 23.13 1.32
C ILE A 15 33.47 23.53 1.54
N ALA A 16 32.62 23.23 0.58
CA ALA A 16 31.18 23.32 0.77
C ALA A 16 30.84 22.32 1.90
N ASN A 17 30.67 22.82 3.12
CA ASN A 17 30.11 22.01 4.20
C ASN A 17 28.72 21.57 3.76
N ALA A 18 28.57 20.33 3.33
CA ALA A 18 27.26 19.75 3.11
C ALA A 18 26.48 19.85 4.42
N GLN A 19 25.33 20.53 4.39
CA GLN A 19 24.47 20.66 5.55
C GLN A 19 24.20 19.28 6.15
N SER A 20 24.43 19.11 7.46
CA SER A 20 24.18 17.81 8.10
C SER A 20 22.67 17.46 8.00
N VAL A 21 22.35 16.18 7.96
CA VAL A 21 20.95 15.71 7.95
C VAL A 21 20.16 16.25 9.15
N GLU A 22 20.83 16.33 10.30
CA GLU A 22 20.25 16.90 11.53
C GLU A 22 19.91 18.38 11.37
N ASP A 23 20.84 19.19 10.85
CA ASP A 23 20.62 20.62 10.63
C ASP A 23 19.55 20.86 9.57
N PHE A 24 19.47 19.97 8.56
CA PHE A 24 18.41 20.06 7.57
C PHE A 24 17.03 19.86 8.18
N TYR A 25 16.83 18.84 9.01
CA TYR A 25 15.51 18.53 9.57
C TYR A 25 15.13 19.37 10.79
N ARG A 26 16.08 20.02 11.45
CA ARG A 26 15.79 20.87 12.62
C ARG A 26 14.81 21.99 12.28
N GLY A 27 13.67 21.99 12.99
CA GLY A 27 12.59 22.96 12.76
C GLY A 27 11.79 22.75 11.46
N LYS A 28 12.03 21.68 10.70
CA LYS A 28 11.24 21.34 9.51
C LYS A 28 9.95 20.63 9.87
N THR A 29 9.03 20.67 8.93
CA THR A 29 7.83 19.83 8.94
C THR A 29 7.95 18.77 7.85
N VAL A 30 7.80 17.50 8.22
CA VAL A 30 7.69 16.38 7.30
C VAL A 30 6.21 16.04 7.12
N SER A 31 5.74 15.95 5.88
CA SER A 31 4.35 15.57 5.57
C SER A 31 4.26 14.08 5.26
N VAL A 32 3.29 13.38 5.86
CA VAL A 32 2.90 12.03 5.46
C VAL A 32 1.63 12.12 4.62
N ILE A 33 1.75 12.01 3.31
CA ILE A 33 0.63 12.04 2.37
C ILE A 33 -0.04 10.66 2.34
N ILE A 34 -1.33 10.63 2.66
CA ILE A 34 -2.12 9.41 2.81
C ILE A 34 -3.10 9.32 1.65
N GLY A 35 -2.91 8.36 0.73
CA GLY A 35 -3.76 8.15 -0.45
C GLY A 35 -5.16 7.58 -0.15
N TYR A 36 -5.59 7.62 1.11
CA TYR A 36 -6.84 7.04 1.61
C TYR A 36 -7.68 8.07 2.37
N PRO A 37 -9.02 7.87 2.46
CA PRO A 37 -9.87 8.68 3.31
C PRO A 37 -9.52 8.50 4.79
N PRO A 38 -9.89 9.47 5.65
CA PRO A 38 -9.69 9.38 7.09
C PRO A 38 -10.39 8.17 7.73
N ALA A 39 -9.91 7.76 8.90
CA ALA A 39 -10.49 6.73 9.77
C ALA A 39 -10.44 5.28 9.23
N GLY A 40 -9.83 5.03 8.06
CA GLY A 40 -9.53 3.68 7.59
C GLY A 40 -8.26 3.10 8.23
N ALA A 41 -8.06 1.78 8.16
CA ALA A 41 -6.84 1.15 8.69
C ALA A 41 -5.56 1.80 8.14
N ASN A 42 -5.50 2.10 6.84
CA ASN A 42 -4.34 2.75 6.22
C ASN A 42 -4.10 4.17 6.79
N ASP A 43 -5.16 4.94 7.07
CA ASP A 43 -5.06 6.24 7.71
C ASP A 43 -4.55 6.12 9.15
N LEU A 44 -5.03 5.13 9.91
CA LEU A 44 -4.57 4.88 11.28
C LEU A 44 -3.08 4.53 11.33
N TYR A 45 -2.58 3.67 10.44
CA TYR A 45 -1.15 3.38 10.33
C TYR A 45 -0.32 4.61 9.99
N ALA A 46 -0.73 5.39 9.01
CA ALA A 46 -0.01 6.59 8.61
C ALA A 46 0.04 7.64 9.73
N ARG A 47 -1.05 7.77 10.50
CA ARG A 47 -1.10 8.66 11.67
C ARG A 47 -0.23 8.14 12.82
N ALA A 48 -0.17 6.81 13.04
CA ALA A 48 0.76 6.23 14.00
C ALA A 48 2.22 6.53 13.60
N VAL A 49 2.58 6.34 12.33
CA VAL A 49 3.89 6.75 11.81
C VAL A 49 4.15 8.24 12.07
N ALA A 50 3.19 9.11 11.75
CA ALA A 50 3.36 10.55 11.93
C ALA A 50 3.58 10.96 13.41
N ARG A 51 2.96 10.26 14.37
CA ARG A 51 3.16 10.51 15.80
C ARG A 51 4.54 10.09 16.30
N HIS A 52 5.11 9.05 15.73
CA HIS A 52 6.28 8.39 16.34
C HIS A 52 7.58 8.56 15.54
N ILE A 53 7.56 8.66 14.21
CA ILE A 53 8.79 8.66 13.41
C ILE A 53 9.67 9.90 13.65
N GLY A 54 9.06 11.04 13.94
CA GLY A 54 9.76 12.31 14.06
C GLY A 54 10.89 12.31 15.10
N LYS A 55 10.68 11.66 16.26
CA LYS A 55 11.70 11.54 17.32
C LYS A 55 12.90 10.67 16.94
N HIS A 56 12.78 9.87 15.88
CA HIS A 56 13.86 9.03 15.35
C HIS A 56 14.58 9.63 14.15
N ILE A 57 14.03 10.70 13.55
CA ILE A 57 14.70 11.44 12.46
C ILE A 57 15.69 12.43 13.11
N PRO A 58 16.97 12.48 12.67
CA PRO A 58 17.91 13.49 13.15
C PRO A 58 17.32 14.89 13.00
N GLY A 59 17.45 15.74 14.04
CA GLY A 59 16.85 17.08 14.08
C GLY A 59 15.39 17.14 14.56
N ASN A 60 14.77 15.98 14.85
CA ASN A 60 13.43 15.84 15.44
C ASN A 60 12.35 16.72 14.78
N PRO A 61 12.13 16.60 13.45
CA PRO A 61 11.14 17.40 12.75
C PRO A 61 9.71 17.10 13.23
N THR A 62 8.84 18.08 13.10
CA THR A 62 7.39 17.86 13.27
C THR A 62 6.87 17.02 12.09
N VAL A 63 6.10 15.97 12.36
CA VAL A 63 5.52 15.12 11.29
C VAL A 63 4.01 15.26 11.26
N VAL A 64 3.44 15.59 10.08
CA VAL A 64 2.03 15.93 9.91
C VAL A 64 1.37 15.01 8.88
N PRO A 65 0.30 14.27 9.23
CA PRO A 65 -0.46 13.46 8.29
C PRO A 65 -1.42 14.32 7.46
N ARG A 66 -1.52 14.04 6.14
CA ARG A 66 -2.40 14.74 5.19
C ARG A 66 -3.10 13.74 4.28
N ASN A 67 -4.42 13.66 4.33
CA ASN A 67 -5.18 12.80 3.45
C ASN A 67 -5.31 13.41 2.04
N MET A 68 -5.07 12.60 1.03
CA MET A 68 -5.24 12.91 -0.39
C MET A 68 -5.87 11.71 -1.10
N PRO A 69 -7.14 11.37 -0.79
CA PRO A 69 -7.82 10.25 -1.43
C PRO A 69 -8.17 10.58 -2.89
N GLY A 70 -8.31 9.55 -3.72
CA GLY A 70 -8.77 9.68 -5.11
C GLY A 70 -8.09 8.67 -6.03
N GLY A 71 -8.88 8.14 -7.00
CA GLY A 71 -8.40 7.20 -8.00
C GLY A 71 -7.71 5.95 -7.42
N GLY A 72 -8.17 5.41 -6.31
CA GLY A 72 -7.51 4.28 -5.65
C GLY A 72 -6.10 4.60 -5.12
N SER A 73 -5.87 5.81 -4.62
CA SER A 73 -4.58 6.39 -4.19
C SER A 73 -3.69 6.94 -5.33
N LEU A 74 -4.07 6.82 -6.59
CA LEU A 74 -3.25 7.30 -7.71
C LEU A 74 -3.07 8.83 -7.68
N LEU A 75 -4.05 9.58 -7.17
CA LEU A 75 -3.92 11.03 -6.99
C LEU A 75 -2.72 11.36 -6.08
N ALA A 76 -2.63 10.71 -4.93
CA ALA A 76 -1.52 10.89 -3.99
C ALA A 76 -0.18 10.43 -4.60
N ALA A 77 -0.16 9.26 -5.26
CA ALA A 77 1.04 8.74 -5.90
C ALA A 77 1.59 9.71 -6.98
N ASN A 78 0.73 10.21 -7.86
CA ASN A 78 1.10 11.18 -8.89
C ASN A 78 1.59 12.51 -8.28
N HIS A 79 0.93 12.99 -7.23
CA HIS A 79 1.35 14.20 -6.52
C HIS A 79 2.74 14.05 -5.89
N ILE A 80 2.99 12.95 -5.17
CA ILE A 80 4.27 12.68 -4.52
C ILE A 80 5.39 12.58 -5.57
N PHE A 81 5.12 11.99 -6.72
CA PHE A 81 6.11 11.82 -7.77
C PHE A 81 6.47 13.12 -8.48
N ASN A 82 5.44 13.93 -8.85
CA ASN A 82 5.60 15.04 -9.79
C ASN A 82 5.63 16.43 -9.12
N VAL A 83 5.02 16.57 -7.93
CA VAL A 83 4.73 17.90 -7.34
C VAL A 83 5.39 18.08 -5.98
N ALA A 84 5.42 17.04 -5.15
CA ALA A 84 5.96 17.14 -3.79
C ALA A 84 7.47 17.46 -3.78
N ALA A 85 7.93 18.13 -2.71
CA ALA A 85 9.33 18.45 -2.53
C ALA A 85 10.21 17.20 -2.53
N LYS A 86 11.30 17.22 -3.30
CA LYS A 86 12.24 16.10 -3.46
C LYS A 86 13.43 16.20 -2.52
N ASP A 87 13.18 16.60 -1.29
CA ASP A 87 14.20 16.93 -0.30
C ASP A 87 14.16 16.06 0.97
N GLY A 88 13.25 15.08 1.02
CA GLY A 88 13.07 14.20 2.19
C GLY A 88 12.02 14.70 3.18
N THR A 89 11.35 15.83 2.94
CA THR A 89 10.25 16.34 3.79
C THR A 89 8.87 15.79 3.42
N THR A 90 8.80 14.90 2.42
CA THR A 90 7.56 14.23 2.01
C THR A 90 7.69 12.73 2.11
N LEU A 91 6.80 12.12 2.87
CA LEU A 91 6.57 10.68 2.94
C LEU A 91 5.19 10.36 2.36
N GLY A 92 4.99 9.13 1.93
CA GLY A 92 3.72 8.67 1.37
C GLY A 92 3.29 7.31 1.87
N LEU A 93 1.98 7.09 1.91
CA LEU A 93 1.33 5.79 2.06
C LEU A 93 0.20 5.70 1.03
N ILE A 94 0.32 4.75 0.08
CA ILE A 94 -0.60 4.56 -1.04
C ILE A 94 -1.01 3.08 -1.19
N VAL A 95 -1.82 2.79 -2.18
CA VAL A 95 -2.26 1.42 -2.48
C VAL A 95 -1.08 0.51 -2.87
N PRO A 96 -1.01 -0.72 -2.36
CA PRO A 96 0.10 -1.64 -2.64
C PRO A 96 0.11 -2.16 -4.09
N THR A 97 -0.98 -1.98 -4.84
CA THR A 97 -1.06 -2.32 -6.27
C THR A 97 -0.46 -1.26 -7.19
N ALA A 98 -0.08 -0.08 -6.69
CA ALA A 98 0.43 1.02 -7.51
C ALA A 98 1.62 0.63 -8.43
N PRO A 99 2.61 -0.17 -8.01
CA PRO A 99 3.67 -0.65 -8.91
C PRO A 99 3.13 -1.53 -10.05
N LEU A 100 2.12 -2.37 -9.77
CA LEU A 100 1.48 -3.19 -10.78
C LEU A 100 0.66 -2.35 -11.76
N GLU A 101 -0.06 -1.34 -11.29
CA GLU A 101 -0.84 -0.43 -12.15
C GLU A 101 0.07 0.33 -13.14
N GLU A 102 1.26 0.76 -12.70
CA GLU A 102 2.28 1.30 -13.59
C GLU A 102 2.70 0.28 -14.66
N ARG A 103 3.02 -0.95 -14.23
CA ARG A 103 3.47 -2.01 -15.14
C ARG A 103 2.42 -2.39 -16.17
N LEU A 104 1.14 -2.29 -15.82
CA LEU A 104 0.00 -2.52 -16.70
C LEU A 104 -0.29 -1.36 -17.66
N GLY A 105 0.32 -0.20 -17.45
CA GLY A 105 0.08 1.00 -18.25
C GLY A 105 -1.29 1.63 -17.98
N ALA A 106 -1.77 1.60 -16.74
CA ALA A 106 -3.04 2.22 -16.37
C ALA A 106 -3.05 3.71 -16.71
N ALA A 107 -4.12 4.19 -17.37
CA ALA A 107 -4.18 5.52 -18.02
C ALA A 107 -3.91 6.71 -17.06
N ASN A 108 -4.20 6.57 -15.79
CA ASN A 108 -4.06 7.63 -14.79
C ASN A 108 -2.75 7.55 -14.00
N VAL A 109 -1.84 6.65 -14.34
CA VAL A 109 -0.52 6.52 -13.70
C VAL A 109 0.46 7.47 -14.38
N ARG A 110 1.04 8.38 -13.58
CA ARG A 110 2.03 9.38 -14.00
C ARG A 110 3.26 9.36 -13.09
N PHE A 111 3.65 8.18 -12.62
CA PHE A 111 4.82 7.95 -11.79
C PHE A 111 5.59 6.73 -12.28
N LYS A 112 6.80 6.54 -11.75
CA LYS A 112 7.63 5.36 -11.91
C LYS A 112 7.90 4.78 -10.53
N ALA A 113 7.28 3.65 -10.20
CA ALA A 113 7.36 3.03 -8.87
C ALA A 113 8.81 2.70 -8.47
N ALA A 114 9.63 2.27 -9.43
CA ALA A 114 11.04 1.98 -9.21
C ALA A 114 11.88 3.21 -8.83
N GLN A 115 11.41 4.42 -9.12
CA GLN A 115 12.10 5.68 -8.79
C GLN A 115 11.72 6.24 -7.42
N PHE A 116 10.67 5.75 -6.78
CA PHE A 116 10.37 6.09 -5.41
C PHE A 116 11.45 5.53 -4.46
N ASN A 117 11.70 6.25 -3.39
CA ASN A 117 12.57 5.78 -2.32
C ASN A 117 11.73 5.04 -1.27
N TRP A 118 11.77 3.73 -1.28
CA TRP A 118 11.05 2.88 -0.35
C TRP A 118 11.75 2.90 1.01
N ILE A 119 11.01 3.33 2.05
CA ILE A 119 11.55 3.55 3.40
C ILE A 119 11.36 2.33 4.28
N GLY A 120 10.20 1.66 4.20
CA GLY A 120 9.93 0.43 4.91
C GLY A 120 8.46 0.04 4.87
N ARG A 121 8.17 -1.23 5.12
CA ARG A 121 6.82 -1.77 5.27
C ARG A 121 6.45 -1.88 6.75
N LEU A 122 5.25 -1.49 7.10
CA LEU A 122 4.68 -1.62 8.45
C LEU A 122 4.07 -3.00 8.68
N ALA A 123 3.28 -3.47 7.72
CA ALA A 123 2.60 -4.76 7.80
C ALA A 123 2.22 -5.27 6.40
N PRO A 124 2.17 -6.58 6.16
CA PRO A 124 1.48 -7.13 5.01
C PRO A 124 -0.01 -6.76 5.06
N THR A 125 -0.70 -6.81 3.92
CA THR A 125 -2.13 -6.48 3.84
C THR A 125 -2.91 -7.62 3.18
N PRO A 126 -3.03 -8.78 3.83
CA PRO A 126 -3.88 -9.81 3.29
C PRO A 126 -5.32 -9.28 3.21
N ASN A 127 -5.86 -9.29 1.99
CA ASN A 127 -7.27 -8.97 1.78
C ASN A 127 -8.08 -10.28 1.83
N VAL A 128 -9.35 -10.16 2.18
CA VAL A 128 -10.30 -11.25 2.15
C VAL A 128 -11.53 -10.84 1.34
N THR A 129 -12.07 -11.76 0.54
CA THR A 129 -13.39 -11.62 -0.09
C THR A 129 -14.36 -12.50 0.65
N PHE A 130 -15.48 -11.94 1.07
CA PHE A 130 -16.45 -12.58 1.94
C PHE A 130 -17.88 -12.22 1.58
N MET A 131 -18.82 -13.06 2.00
CA MET A 131 -20.25 -12.92 1.77
C MET A 131 -21.00 -12.96 3.11
N MET A 132 -22.17 -12.32 3.16
CA MET A 132 -23.09 -12.55 4.27
C MET A 132 -23.47 -14.04 4.36
N ALA A 133 -23.62 -14.55 5.59
CA ALA A 133 -24.07 -15.93 5.79
C ALA A 133 -25.50 -16.18 5.28
N SER A 134 -26.29 -15.16 5.04
CA SER A 134 -27.59 -15.24 4.36
C SER A 134 -27.48 -15.39 2.84
N SER A 135 -26.34 -14.99 2.22
CA SER A 135 -26.13 -15.19 0.78
C SER A 135 -26.09 -16.68 0.45
N PRO A 136 -26.62 -17.11 -0.68
CA PRO A 136 -26.49 -18.51 -1.15
C PRO A 136 -25.07 -18.87 -1.62
N VAL A 137 -24.17 -17.89 -1.74
CA VAL A 137 -22.75 -18.11 -2.07
C VAL A 137 -21.96 -18.33 -0.78
N LYS A 138 -21.53 -19.57 -0.56
CA LYS A 138 -20.79 -20.00 0.64
C LYS A 138 -19.34 -20.33 0.35
N THR A 139 -19.02 -20.66 -0.90
CA THR A 139 -17.71 -21.12 -1.38
C THR A 139 -17.31 -20.38 -2.66
N ILE A 140 -16.05 -20.49 -3.05
CA ILE A 140 -15.59 -19.98 -4.36
C ILE A 140 -16.27 -20.71 -5.51
N GLN A 141 -16.60 -21.98 -5.37
CA GLN A 141 -17.30 -22.77 -6.36
C GLN A 141 -18.72 -22.23 -6.58
N ASP A 142 -19.42 -21.82 -5.51
CA ASP A 142 -20.72 -21.14 -5.63
C ASP A 142 -20.58 -19.82 -6.39
N ALA A 143 -19.53 -19.04 -6.10
CA ALA A 143 -19.25 -17.77 -6.78
C ALA A 143 -18.89 -17.95 -8.28
N MET A 144 -18.37 -19.12 -8.68
CA MET A 144 -18.19 -19.48 -10.08
C MET A 144 -19.52 -19.89 -10.74
N ALA A 145 -20.41 -20.54 -10.01
CA ALA A 145 -21.66 -21.06 -10.53
C ALA A 145 -22.71 -19.94 -10.74
N ARG A 146 -22.77 -18.95 -9.84
CA ARG A 146 -23.82 -17.93 -9.85
C ARG A 146 -23.29 -16.51 -9.63
N GLU A 147 -24.04 -15.53 -10.15
CA GLU A 147 -23.78 -14.10 -9.90
C GLU A 147 -24.04 -13.77 -8.43
N SER A 148 -23.18 -12.91 -7.86
CA SER A 148 -23.32 -12.35 -6.53
C SER A 148 -22.80 -10.93 -6.50
N VAL A 149 -23.49 -10.05 -5.73
CA VAL A 149 -23.25 -8.62 -5.73
C VAL A 149 -22.33 -8.23 -4.57
N LEU A 150 -21.21 -7.58 -4.87
CA LEU A 150 -20.26 -7.06 -3.89
C LEU A 150 -20.20 -5.54 -3.94
N GLY A 151 -20.16 -4.92 -2.76
CA GLY A 151 -19.87 -3.48 -2.65
C GLY A 151 -18.38 -3.21 -2.85
N ALA A 152 -18.06 -2.17 -3.62
CA ALA A 152 -16.67 -1.76 -3.87
C ALA A 152 -16.52 -0.23 -3.89
N THR A 153 -15.28 0.24 -3.69
CA THR A 153 -14.94 1.67 -3.73
C THR A 153 -14.61 2.10 -5.17
N GLY A 154 -13.38 2.51 -5.45
CA GLY A 154 -12.93 2.81 -6.80
C GLY A 154 -12.33 1.59 -7.49
N ARG A 155 -12.33 1.59 -8.82
CA ARG A 155 -11.89 0.45 -9.64
C ARG A 155 -10.43 0.05 -9.38
N SER A 156 -9.54 0.99 -9.15
CA SER A 156 -8.13 0.76 -8.82
C SER A 156 -7.89 0.39 -7.36
N SER A 157 -8.93 0.30 -6.54
CA SER A 157 -8.78 -0.13 -5.15
C SER A 157 -8.65 -1.65 -5.04
N THR A 158 -7.94 -2.12 -4.01
CA THR A 158 -7.83 -3.56 -3.71
C THR A 158 -9.19 -4.21 -3.50
N VAL A 159 -10.17 -3.45 -3.00
CA VAL A 159 -11.56 -3.88 -2.79
C VAL A 159 -12.24 -4.33 -4.10
N ALA A 160 -11.88 -3.70 -5.22
CA ALA A 160 -12.39 -4.04 -6.54
C ALA A 160 -11.47 -5.01 -7.29
N ILE A 161 -10.16 -4.74 -7.26
CA ILE A 161 -9.16 -5.47 -8.06
C ILE A 161 -9.14 -6.96 -7.72
N TYR A 162 -9.22 -7.33 -6.45
CA TYR A 162 -9.17 -8.74 -6.07
C TYR A 162 -10.40 -9.53 -6.55
N PRO A 163 -11.65 -9.12 -6.33
CA PRO A 163 -12.78 -9.82 -6.93
C PRO A 163 -12.76 -9.83 -8.46
N LEU A 164 -12.35 -8.72 -9.10
CA LEU A 164 -12.21 -8.68 -10.57
C LEU A 164 -11.13 -9.62 -11.08
N SER A 165 -10.03 -9.79 -10.36
CA SER A 165 -8.99 -10.77 -10.73
C SER A 165 -9.51 -12.20 -10.67
N LEU A 166 -10.30 -12.55 -9.67
CA LEU A 166 -10.94 -13.86 -9.59
C LEU A 166 -11.93 -14.06 -10.73
N ASN A 167 -12.75 -13.06 -11.06
CA ASN A 167 -13.67 -13.14 -12.21
C ASN A 167 -12.92 -13.42 -13.50
N HIS A 168 -11.85 -12.67 -13.74
CA HIS A 168 -11.11 -12.77 -15.00
C HIS A 168 -10.27 -14.02 -15.11
N ILE A 169 -9.64 -14.47 -14.02
CA ILE A 169 -8.65 -15.56 -14.05
C ILE A 169 -9.31 -16.93 -13.87
N ILE A 170 -10.19 -17.07 -12.89
CA ILE A 170 -10.80 -18.36 -12.53
C ILE A 170 -12.31 -18.44 -12.80
N GLY A 171 -12.92 -17.36 -13.30
CA GLY A 171 -14.32 -17.36 -13.76
C GLY A 171 -15.37 -17.24 -12.66
N THR A 172 -15.06 -16.57 -11.53
CA THR A 172 -16.11 -16.16 -10.58
C THR A 172 -17.04 -15.14 -11.22
N LYS A 173 -18.25 -14.99 -10.68
CA LYS A 173 -19.29 -14.11 -11.24
C LYS A 173 -19.66 -12.99 -10.28
N PHE A 174 -18.66 -12.35 -9.67
CA PHE A 174 -18.87 -11.21 -8.80
C PHE A 174 -19.28 -9.97 -9.61
N LYS A 175 -20.42 -9.39 -9.30
CA LYS A 175 -20.88 -8.10 -9.83
C LYS A 175 -20.56 -7.02 -8.82
N LEU A 176 -19.74 -6.04 -9.22
CA LEU A 176 -19.31 -5.00 -8.31
C LEU A 176 -20.19 -3.75 -8.43
N VAL A 177 -20.73 -3.30 -7.30
CA VAL A 177 -21.37 -1.98 -7.15
C VAL A 177 -20.29 -1.03 -6.64
N MET A 178 -19.87 -0.13 -7.52
CA MET A 178 -18.81 0.85 -7.26
C MET A 178 -19.37 2.13 -6.64
N GLY A 179 -18.47 2.96 -6.07
CA GLY A 179 -18.81 4.32 -5.63
C GLY A 179 -18.92 4.49 -4.12
N TYR A 180 -18.82 3.43 -3.33
CA TYR A 180 -18.73 3.59 -1.88
C TYR A 180 -17.46 4.37 -1.51
N THR A 181 -17.55 5.26 -0.54
CA THR A 181 -16.42 6.13 -0.14
C THR A 181 -15.31 5.35 0.59
N GLY A 182 -15.67 4.19 1.18
CA GLY A 182 -14.74 3.31 1.87
C GLY A 182 -15.38 2.00 2.29
N SER A 183 -14.59 1.05 2.80
CA SER A 183 -15.06 -0.26 3.25
C SER A 183 -16.15 -0.18 4.33
N ALA A 184 -16.14 0.86 5.17
CA ALA A 184 -17.15 1.01 6.21
C ALA A 184 -18.56 1.20 5.61
N GLU A 185 -18.68 2.04 4.59
CA GLU A 185 -19.95 2.29 3.90
C GLU A 185 -20.42 1.04 3.13
N ALA A 186 -19.50 0.36 2.42
CA ALA A 186 -19.81 -0.88 1.72
C ALA A 186 -20.29 -1.99 2.68
N MET A 187 -19.71 -2.09 3.88
CA MET A 187 -20.16 -3.03 4.91
C MET A 187 -21.55 -2.69 5.45
N LEU A 188 -21.86 -1.40 5.65
CA LEU A 188 -23.22 -0.98 6.02
C LEU A 188 -24.25 -1.32 4.93
N ALA A 189 -23.89 -1.16 3.65
CA ALA A 189 -24.74 -1.57 2.53
C ALA A 189 -24.96 -3.09 2.52
N MET A 190 -23.95 -3.87 2.86
CA MET A 190 -24.05 -5.32 3.02
C MET A 190 -25.01 -5.70 4.17
N GLU A 191 -24.92 -5.04 5.32
CA GLU A 191 -25.80 -5.24 6.47
C GLU A 191 -27.27 -4.90 6.15
N ARG A 192 -27.49 -3.91 5.26
CA ARG A 192 -28.84 -3.53 4.77
C ARG A 192 -29.36 -4.43 3.66
N GLY A 193 -28.55 -5.39 3.16
CA GLY A 193 -28.90 -6.26 2.06
C GLY A 193 -28.86 -5.60 0.68
N GLU A 194 -28.25 -4.41 0.54
CA GLU A 194 -28.08 -3.73 -0.76
C GLU A 194 -27.04 -4.45 -1.62
N VAL A 195 -26.04 -5.08 -0.98
CA VAL A 195 -25.05 -5.99 -1.60
C VAL A 195 -24.91 -7.24 -0.74
N GLU A 196 -24.44 -8.33 -1.34
CA GLU A 196 -24.34 -9.63 -0.66
C GLU A 196 -23.01 -9.84 0.06
N GLY A 197 -21.97 -9.12 -0.35
CA GLY A 197 -20.62 -9.29 0.16
C GLY A 197 -19.71 -8.10 -0.09
N HIS A 198 -18.46 -8.25 0.31
CA HIS A 198 -17.45 -7.22 0.19
C HIS A 198 -16.04 -7.84 0.14
N SER A 199 -15.05 -7.05 -0.22
CA SER A 199 -13.64 -7.38 -0.06
C SER A 199 -12.94 -6.30 0.74
N THR A 200 -12.12 -6.66 1.73
CA THR A 200 -11.36 -5.70 2.53
C THR A 200 -10.11 -6.34 3.12
N THR A 201 -9.24 -5.55 3.74
CA THR A 201 -8.09 -6.11 4.46
C THR A 201 -8.54 -6.88 5.69
N TRP A 202 -7.83 -7.95 6.04
CA TRP A 202 -8.18 -8.81 7.16
C TRP A 202 -8.19 -8.06 8.51
N ASP A 203 -7.20 -7.23 8.75
CA ASP A 203 -7.16 -6.38 9.96
C ASP A 203 -8.30 -5.34 9.97
N GLY A 204 -8.61 -4.74 8.82
CA GLY A 204 -9.77 -3.86 8.68
C GLY A 204 -11.09 -4.57 8.99
N MET A 205 -11.20 -5.84 8.59
CA MET A 205 -12.33 -6.69 8.90
C MET A 205 -12.39 -7.01 10.40
N LYS A 206 -11.28 -7.43 11.03
CA LYS A 206 -11.22 -7.67 12.48
C LYS A 206 -11.62 -6.44 13.29
N ALA A 207 -11.20 -5.26 12.86
CA ALA A 207 -11.51 -4.01 13.56
C ALA A 207 -12.98 -3.59 13.46
N ARG A 208 -13.67 -3.90 12.34
CA ARG A 208 -15.02 -3.39 12.06
C ARG A 208 -16.11 -4.45 12.08
N ALA A 209 -15.77 -5.70 11.78
CA ALA A 209 -16.72 -6.81 11.67
C ALA A 209 -16.55 -7.84 12.79
N GLU A 210 -16.01 -7.43 13.94
CA GLU A 210 -15.78 -8.35 15.09
C GLU A 210 -17.05 -9.12 15.48
N ALA A 211 -18.21 -8.44 15.48
CA ALA A 211 -19.50 -9.07 15.77
C ALA A 211 -19.89 -10.11 14.72
N HIS A 212 -19.67 -9.81 13.45
CA HIS A 212 -19.95 -10.75 12.34
C HIS A 212 -19.04 -11.97 12.41
N LEU A 213 -17.73 -11.79 12.71
CA LEU A 213 -16.78 -12.89 12.87
C LEU A 213 -17.17 -13.77 14.04
N ARG A 214 -17.46 -13.19 15.21
CA ARG A 214 -17.84 -13.92 16.42
C ARG A 214 -19.17 -14.67 16.27
N ASN A 215 -20.15 -14.04 15.62
CA ASN A 215 -21.49 -14.61 15.42
C ASN A 215 -21.58 -15.48 14.16
N LYS A 216 -20.48 -15.64 13.40
CA LYS A 216 -20.43 -16.40 12.14
C LYS A 216 -21.50 -16.00 11.12
N THR A 217 -21.79 -14.70 11.02
CA THR A 217 -22.79 -14.15 10.09
C THR A 217 -22.20 -13.78 8.73
N ILE A 218 -20.93 -14.11 8.50
CA ILE A 218 -20.21 -13.98 7.23
C ILE A 218 -19.42 -15.25 6.92
N ASN A 219 -19.24 -15.52 5.63
CA ASN A 219 -18.38 -16.57 5.10
C ASN A 219 -17.22 -15.94 4.35
N ILE A 220 -15.98 -16.19 4.79
CA ILE A 220 -14.78 -15.78 4.08
C ILE A 220 -14.50 -16.81 3.00
N LEU A 221 -14.57 -16.40 1.72
CA LEU A 221 -14.43 -17.30 0.58
C LEU A 221 -12.98 -17.53 0.19
N VAL A 222 -12.16 -16.50 0.29
CA VAL A 222 -10.75 -16.50 -0.13
C VAL A 222 -9.97 -15.41 0.58
N GLN A 223 -8.70 -15.68 0.83
CA GLN A 223 -7.72 -14.70 1.25
C GLN A 223 -6.73 -14.41 0.11
N HIS A 224 -6.45 -13.13 -0.14
CA HIS A 224 -5.57 -12.68 -1.21
C HIS A 224 -4.15 -12.51 -0.68
N GLY A 225 -3.37 -13.55 -0.75
CA GLY A 225 -1.98 -13.62 -0.30
C GLY A 225 -1.27 -14.83 -0.90
N ILE A 226 0.05 -14.86 -0.77
CA ILE A 226 0.90 -16.00 -1.20
C ILE A 226 0.77 -17.16 -0.21
N LYS A 227 0.64 -16.86 1.07
CA LYS A 227 0.52 -17.83 2.16
C LYS A 227 -0.75 -17.59 2.94
N ARG A 228 -1.30 -18.65 3.53
CA ARG A 228 -2.46 -18.53 4.41
C ARG A 228 -2.09 -17.75 5.66
N HIS A 229 -2.96 -16.83 6.05
CA HIS A 229 -2.84 -16.10 7.29
C HIS A 229 -3.05 -17.04 8.49
N PRO A 230 -2.30 -16.92 9.60
CA PRO A 230 -2.46 -17.79 10.77
C PRO A 230 -3.88 -17.81 11.35
N ASP A 231 -4.60 -16.68 11.30
CA ASP A 231 -5.99 -16.59 11.75
C ASP A 231 -7.00 -17.28 10.80
N LEU A 232 -6.57 -17.62 9.57
CA LEU A 232 -7.43 -18.15 8.50
C LEU A 232 -6.85 -19.45 7.89
N PRO A 233 -6.52 -20.44 8.70
CA PRO A 233 -5.83 -21.65 8.22
C PRO A 233 -6.68 -22.48 7.23
N ASP A 234 -8.01 -22.39 7.33
CA ASP A 234 -8.95 -23.16 6.52
C ASP A 234 -9.44 -22.41 5.27
N VAL A 235 -9.14 -21.12 5.14
CA VAL A 235 -9.53 -20.31 3.98
C VAL A 235 -8.44 -20.41 2.91
N PRO A 236 -8.78 -20.80 1.67
CA PRO A 236 -7.77 -20.90 0.61
C PRO A 236 -7.20 -19.53 0.26
N THR A 237 -5.92 -19.48 -0.15
CA THR A 237 -5.36 -18.29 -0.78
C THR A 237 -5.84 -18.18 -2.23
N SER A 238 -5.84 -16.96 -2.78
CA SER A 238 -6.16 -16.79 -4.21
C SER A 238 -5.21 -17.59 -5.11
N VAL A 239 -3.94 -17.71 -4.74
CA VAL A 239 -2.93 -18.47 -5.50
C VAL A 239 -3.24 -19.97 -5.55
N GLU A 240 -3.82 -20.54 -4.47
CA GLU A 240 -4.23 -21.94 -4.40
C GLU A 240 -5.43 -22.26 -5.30
N LEU A 241 -6.15 -21.24 -5.77
CA LEU A 241 -7.33 -21.41 -6.66
C LEU A 241 -6.95 -21.53 -8.14
N GLY A 242 -5.70 -21.27 -8.51
CA GLY A 242 -5.22 -21.45 -9.88
C GLY A 242 -5.23 -22.92 -10.30
N ARG A 243 -5.89 -23.22 -11.42
CA ARG A 243 -6.06 -24.58 -11.99
C ARG A 243 -4.96 -24.93 -12.97
N THR A 244 -4.27 -23.92 -13.50
CA THR A 244 -3.11 -24.05 -14.38
C THR A 244 -1.93 -23.23 -13.86
N PRO A 245 -0.69 -23.52 -14.30
CA PRO A 245 0.48 -22.69 -13.95
C PRO A 245 0.28 -21.22 -14.31
N GLU A 246 -0.35 -20.91 -15.44
CA GLU A 246 -0.60 -19.55 -15.93
C GLU A 246 -1.65 -18.82 -15.06
N GLU A 247 -2.71 -19.52 -14.61
CA GLU A 247 -3.68 -18.98 -13.66
C GLU A 247 -3.02 -18.68 -12.32
N THR A 248 -2.20 -19.62 -11.84
CA THR A 248 -1.45 -19.49 -10.58
C THR A 248 -0.49 -18.29 -10.64
N GLU A 249 0.26 -18.12 -11.75
CA GLU A 249 1.14 -16.98 -11.96
C GLU A 249 0.36 -15.66 -11.99
N ALA A 250 -0.74 -15.61 -12.73
CA ALA A 250 -1.59 -14.42 -12.81
C ALA A 250 -2.19 -14.02 -11.44
N LEU A 251 -2.66 -15.00 -10.65
CA LEU A 251 -3.15 -14.75 -9.29
C LEU A 251 -2.02 -14.29 -8.35
N ARG A 252 -0.82 -14.84 -8.52
CA ARG A 252 0.36 -14.45 -7.73
C ARG A 252 0.73 -12.99 -7.93
N VAL A 253 0.54 -12.43 -9.13
CA VAL A 253 0.77 -11.00 -9.41
C VAL A 253 -0.03 -10.10 -8.45
N PHE A 254 -1.29 -10.45 -8.21
CA PHE A 254 -2.14 -9.71 -7.28
C PHE A 254 -1.81 -10.03 -5.81
N ALA A 255 -1.50 -11.29 -5.50
CA ALA A 255 -1.16 -11.71 -4.16
C ALA A 255 0.15 -11.04 -3.65
N ASN A 256 1.12 -10.79 -4.54
CA ASN A 256 2.34 -10.05 -4.20
C ASN A 256 2.05 -8.65 -3.63
N ALA A 257 0.98 -7.99 -4.07
CA ALA A 257 0.58 -6.70 -3.51
C ALA A 257 0.25 -6.77 -2.01
N SER A 258 -0.24 -7.92 -1.52
CA SER A 258 -0.44 -8.16 -0.09
C SER A 258 0.87 -8.18 0.69
N ASP A 259 1.93 -8.72 0.10
CA ASP A 259 3.26 -8.78 0.73
C ASP A 259 4.00 -7.42 0.65
N VAL A 260 3.80 -6.65 -0.42
CA VAL A 260 4.21 -5.23 -0.46
C VAL A 260 3.53 -4.47 0.68
N GLY A 261 2.26 -4.70 0.90
CA GLY A 261 1.53 -4.30 2.10
C GLY A 261 1.44 -2.80 2.32
N ARG A 262 1.41 -2.41 3.61
CA ARG A 262 1.42 -1.00 4.05
C ARG A 262 2.84 -0.53 4.21
N PHE A 263 3.23 0.41 3.40
CA PHE A 263 4.60 0.90 3.34
C PHE A 263 4.65 2.42 3.46
N ILE A 264 5.84 2.89 3.83
CA ILE A 264 6.23 4.30 3.75
C ILE A 264 7.28 4.43 2.67
N PHE A 265 7.13 5.45 1.83
CA PHE A 265 8.08 5.79 0.78
C PHE A 265 8.27 7.31 0.73
N SER A 266 9.30 7.76 0.02
CA SER A 266 9.59 9.16 -0.23
C SER A 266 9.67 9.46 -1.72
N THR A 267 9.73 10.74 -2.05
CA THR A 267 9.82 11.25 -3.43
C THR A 267 11.06 10.72 -4.16
N PRO A 268 11.03 10.60 -5.49
CA PRO A 268 12.25 10.38 -6.27
C PRO A 268 13.25 11.53 -6.04
N ASP A 269 14.50 11.31 -6.39
CA ASP A 269 15.59 12.31 -6.35
C ASP A 269 15.87 12.92 -4.96
N THR A 270 15.31 12.37 -3.90
CA THR A 270 15.66 12.75 -2.52
C THR A 270 17.14 12.41 -2.25
N PRO A 271 17.94 13.31 -1.65
CA PRO A 271 19.34 13.04 -1.32
C PRO A 271 19.54 11.75 -0.54
N ALA A 272 20.55 10.96 -0.92
CA ALA A 272 20.78 9.61 -0.41
C ALA A 272 21.00 9.56 1.10
N ASP A 273 21.70 10.55 1.67
CA ASP A 273 21.94 10.69 3.11
C ASP A 273 20.63 10.84 3.91
N ARG A 274 19.67 11.60 3.36
CA ARG A 274 18.32 11.78 3.95
C ARG A 274 17.49 10.51 3.83
N ILE A 275 17.55 9.79 2.70
CA ILE A 275 16.89 8.49 2.57
C ILE A 275 17.43 7.50 3.60
N GLN A 276 18.74 7.42 3.76
CA GLN A 276 19.35 6.56 4.77
C GLN A 276 18.92 6.95 6.20
N ALA A 277 18.80 8.24 6.49
CA ALA A 277 18.31 8.70 7.78
C ALA A 277 16.84 8.33 8.01
N LEU A 278 15.98 8.49 7.01
CA LEU A 278 14.57 8.09 7.07
C LEU A 278 14.40 6.58 7.25
N ARG A 279 15.20 5.76 6.57
CA ARG A 279 15.20 4.29 6.73
C ARG A 279 15.61 3.90 8.16
N ARG A 280 16.71 4.46 8.68
CA ARG A 280 17.11 4.23 10.07
C ARG A 280 16.05 4.67 11.08
N ALA A 281 15.41 5.82 10.82
CA ALA A 281 14.32 6.31 11.67
C ALA A 281 13.12 5.36 11.66
N PHE A 282 12.76 4.82 10.51
CA PHE A 282 11.72 3.81 10.38
C PHE A 282 12.09 2.53 11.13
N ASP A 283 13.30 2.00 10.95
CA ASP A 283 13.77 0.78 11.60
C ASP A 283 13.84 0.91 13.13
N ALA A 284 14.14 2.11 13.63
CA ALA A 284 14.09 2.43 15.06
C ALA A 284 12.64 2.54 15.55
N MET A 285 11.78 3.23 14.81
CA MET A 285 10.37 3.42 15.16
C MET A 285 9.62 2.08 15.29
N VAL A 286 9.80 1.14 14.36
CA VAL A 286 9.08 -0.16 14.42
C VAL A 286 9.51 -1.05 15.58
N LYS A 287 10.62 -0.72 16.23
CA LYS A 287 11.12 -1.38 17.47
C LYS A 287 10.80 -0.60 18.74
N ASP A 288 10.22 0.59 18.60
CA ASP A 288 9.90 1.46 19.72
C ASP A 288 8.68 0.93 20.50
N PRO A 289 8.78 0.69 21.82
CA PRO A 289 7.68 0.19 22.64
C PRO A 289 6.44 1.09 22.63
N GLU A 290 6.60 2.42 22.50
CA GLU A 290 5.47 3.35 22.44
C GLU A 290 4.70 3.18 21.12
N PHE A 291 5.43 3.06 19.99
CA PHE A 291 4.81 2.78 18.70
C PHE A 291 4.08 1.44 18.67
N MET A 292 4.72 0.37 19.19
CA MET A 292 4.10 -0.95 19.28
C MET A 292 2.85 -0.94 20.16
N THR A 293 2.88 -0.23 21.28
CA THR A 293 1.73 -0.06 22.17
C THR A 293 0.59 0.71 21.50
N ASP A 294 0.91 1.77 20.76
CA ASP A 294 -0.07 2.57 20.00
C ASP A 294 -0.78 1.70 18.95
N LEU A 295 -0.03 0.91 18.16
CA LEU A 295 -0.62 -0.02 17.19
C LEU A 295 -1.51 -1.06 17.88
N LYS A 296 -1.04 -1.66 18.96
CA LYS A 296 -1.81 -2.67 19.72
C LYS A 296 -3.13 -2.10 20.24
N THR A 297 -3.12 -0.89 20.78
CA THR A 297 -4.31 -0.20 21.27
C THR A 297 -5.34 0.01 20.15
N GLN A 298 -4.86 0.26 18.92
CA GLN A 298 -5.70 0.42 17.74
C GLN A 298 -6.03 -0.92 17.05
N LYS A 299 -5.63 -2.06 17.61
CA LYS A 299 -5.78 -3.42 17.05
C LYS A 299 -5.13 -3.54 15.65
N LEU A 300 -4.01 -2.85 15.44
CA LEU A 300 -3.25 -2.89 14.20
C LEU A 300 -2.07 -3.86 14.34
N GLU A 301 -1.84 -4.66 13.29
CA GLU A 301 -0.76 -5.64 13.25
C GLU A 301 0.56 -4.98 12.83
N LEU A 302 1.68 -5.52 13.31
CA LEU A 302 3.01 -5.11 12.91
C LEU A 302 3.76 -6.31 12.31
N GLY A 303 4.21 -6.14 11.06
CA GLY A 303 5.02 -7.13 10.32
C GLY A 303 6.03 -6.39 9.45
N PRO A 304 7.05 -5.76 10.09
CA PRO A 304 7.93 -4.81 9.41
C PRO A 304 8.84 -5.48 8.39
N LEU A 305 9.19 -4.72 7.34
CA LEU A 305 10.23 -5.04 6.36
C LEU A 305 11.08 -3.80 6.15
N VAL A 306 12.39 -3.96 6.13
CA VAL A 306 13.33 -2.85 5.91
C VAL A 306 13.25 -2.31 4.48
N GLY A 307 13.65 -1.05 4.30
CA GLY A 307 13.46 -0.34 3.03
C GLY A 307 14.14 -0.99 1.83
N GLU A 308 15.34 -1.55 2.01
CA GLU A 308 16.08 -2.23 0.96
C GLU A 308 15.39 -3.52 0.48
N GLU A 309 14.81 -4.29 1.40
CA GLU A 309 14.07 -5.51 1.04
C GLU A 309 12.75 -5.16 0.37
N LEU A 310 12.05 -4.12 0.86
CA LEU A 310 10.86 -3.61 0.22
C LEU A 310 11.14 -3.10 -1.21
N GLN A 311 12.25 -2.40 -1.42
CA GLN A 311 12.70 -1.95 -2.74
C GLN A 311 12.88 -3.13 -3.70
N LYS A 312 13.47 -4.23 -3.24
CA LYS A 312 13.62 -5.47 -4.02
C LYS A 312 12.27 -6.09 -4.35
N LEU A 313 11.39 -6.20 -3.36
CA LEU A 313 10.05 -6.78 -3.54
C LEU A 313 9.24 -6.00 -4.58
N VAL A 314 9.31 -4.65 -4.57
CA VAL A 314 8.68 -3.83 -5.59
C VAL A 314 9.32 -4.01 -6.96
N ALA A 315 10.64 -4.16 -7.02
CA ALA A 315 11.33 -4.41 -8.29
C ALA A 315 10.93 -5.74 -8.94
N GLU A 316 10.53 -6.75 -8.18
CA GLU A 316 10.03 -8.02 -8.70
C GLU A 316 8.77 -7.84 -9.55
N VAL A 317 7.93 -6.84 -9.28
CA VAL A 317 6.77 -6.52 -10.12
C VAL A 317 7.19 -6.17 -11.55
N ALA A 318 8.35 -5.55 -11.73
CA ALA A 318 8.90 -5.24 -13.05
C ALA A 318 9.35 -6.50 -13.83
N THR A 319 9.61 -7.61 -13.15
CA THR A 319 10.06 -8.88 -13.76
C THR A 319 8.92 -9.80 -14.21
N VAL A 320 7.67 -9.46 -13.89
CA VAL A 320 6.48 -10.21 -14.33
C VAL A 320 6.48 -10.32 -15.86
N SER A 321 6.24 -11.56 -16.37
CA SER A 321 6.34 -11.85 -17.81
C SER A 321 5.38 -10.97 -18.62
N PRO A 322 5.74 -10.57 -19.86
CA PRO A 322 4.84 -9.84 -20.74
C PRO A 322 3.53 -10.59 -20.99
N ALA A 323 3.56 -11.91 -21.10
CA ALA A 323 2.37 -12.74 -21.29
C ALA A 323 1.42 -12.66 -20.09
N THR A 324 1.95 -12.72 -18.87
CA THR A 324 1.15 -12.57 -17.64
C THR A 324 0.58 -11.15 -17.54
N ILE A 325 1.34 -10.13 -17.90
CA ILE A 325 0.88 -8.74 -17.92
C ILE A 325 -0.29 -8.56 -18.90
N GLU A 326 -0.18 -9.08 -20.12
CA GLU A 326 -1.28 -9.03 -21.11
C GLU A 326 -2.52 -9.76 -20.61
N ARG A 327 -2.36 -10.89 -19.94
CA ARG A 327 -3.47 -11.65 -19.35
C ARG A 327 -4.21 -10.87 -18.28
N VAL A 328 -3.52 -10.14 -17.42
CA VAL A 328 -4.15 -9.40 -16.30
C VAL A 328 -4.56 -7.98 -16.66
N ARG A 329 -4.08 -7.41 -17.76
CA ARG A 329 -4.39 -6.06 -18.22
C ARG A 329 -5.90 -5.75 -18.31
N PRO A 330 -6.78 -6.64 -18.83
CA PRO A 330 -8.21 -6.37 -18.92
C PRO A 330 -8.88 -6.06 -17.57
N ILE A 331 -8.31 -6.53 -16.46
CA ILE A 331 -8.84 -6.27 -15.10
C ILE A 331 -8.84 -4.78 -14.77
N TYR A 332 -7.86 -4.03 -15.31
CA TYR A 332 -7.72 -2.59 -15.11
C TYR A 332 -8.34 -1.74 -16.21
N SER A 333 -8.49 -2.28 -17.42
CA SER A 333 -8.93 -1.54 -18.61
C SER A 333 -10.40 -1.76 -18.99
N ALA A 334 -11.09 -2.75 -18.46
CA ALA A 334 -12.52 -2.94 -18.72
C ALA A 334 -13.33 -1.78 -18.07
N ASN A 335 -14.10 -1.06 -18.91
CA ASN A 335 -15.00 0.04 -18.49
C ASN A 335 -16.15 -0.46 -17.63
#